data_8ccf597d266dcc884d0f01ada73926d6
#
_entry.id   8ccf597d266dcc884d0f01ada73926d6
#
_cell.length_a   1.000
_cell.length_b   1.000
_cell.length_c   1.000
_cell.angle_alpha   90.00
_cell.angle_beta   90.00
_cell.angle_gamma   90.00
#
_symmetry.space_group_name_H-M   'P 1'
#
loop_
_entity.id
_entity.type
_entity.pdbx_description
1 polymer ?
#
loop_
_entity_poly.entity_id
_entity_poly.type
_entity_poly.pdbx_seq_one_letter_code
_entity_poly.pdbx_strand_id
1 'polypeptide(L)'
;MLREAPSLEYEKWLELHAGEAVSGVYALFESDDCVFVGMGNDAVTALQEVRKTLGADVSLKIEEHDGDGVMSLVFGSWLDEASPGGVRPRVNAERAAARAAARGF
;
A
#
# COMPACT_ATOMS: atom_id res chain seq x y z
N MET A 1 -2.29 2.16 14.25
CA MET A 1 -3.40 1.44 13.59
C MET A 1 -3.79 2.17 12.31
N LEU A 2 -4.20 1.42 11.31
CA LEU A 2 -4.51 1.99 9.99
C LEU A 2 -5.54 3.12 10.03
N ARG A 3 -6.62 2.94 10.75
CA ARG A 3 -7.69 3.94 10.85
C ARG A 3 -7.24 5.28 11.43
N GLU A 4 -6.25 5.25 12.29
CA GLU A 4 -5.76 6.42 13.00
C GLU A 4 -4.63 7.14 12.26
N ALA A 5 -4.04 6.50 11.27
CA ALA A 5 -2.96 7.09 10.49
C ALA A 5 -3.48 8.29 9.67
N PRO A 6 -2.70 9.39 9.58
CA PRO A 6 -3.11 10.55 8.81
C PRO A 6 -3.27 10.23 7.33
N SER A 7 -4.30 10.78 6.69
CA SER A 7 -4.49 10.68 5.24
C SER A 7 -3.70 11.77 4.54
N LEU A 8 -2.97 11.38 3.50
CA LEU A 8 -2.18 12.27 2.66
C LEU A 8 -2.69 12.19 1.23
N GLU A 9 -2.44 13.23 0.47
CA GLU A 9 -2.77 13.24 -0.95
C GLU A 9 -1.72 12.44 -1.71
N TYR A 10 -2.13 11.37 -2.38
CA TYR A 10 -1.25 10.39 -3.03
C TYR A 10 -0.30 11.02 -4.06
N GLU A 11 -0.84 11.76 -5.04
CA GLU A 11 -0.02 12.37 -6.10
C GLU A 11 0.97 13.38 -5.55
N LYS A 12 0.54 14.19 -4.59
CA LYS A 12 1.37 15.20 -3.97
C LYS A 12 2.52 14.59 -3.17
N TRP A 13 2.23 13.50 -2.46
CA TRP A 13 3.26 12.77 -1.72
C TRP A 13 4.32 12.20 -2.66
N LEU A 14 3.89 11.61 -3.79
CA LEU A 14 4.81 11.08 -4.79
C LEU A 14 5.72 12.18 -5.37
N GLU A 15 5.16 13.35 -5.65
CA GLU A 15 5.94 14.48 -6.15
C GLU A 15 6.98 14.94 -5.14
N LEU A 16 6.61 15.05 -3.87
CA LEU A 16 7.49 15.50 -2.79
C LEU A 16 8.64 14.52 -2.53
N HIS A 17 8.43 13.24 -2.73
CA HIS A 17 9.40 12.20 -2.43
C HIS A 17 10.04 11.56 -3.67
N ALA A 18 9.83 12.14 -4.85
CA ALA A 18 10.39 11.62 -6.10
C ALA A 18 11.91 11.45 -6.00
N GLY A 19 12.40 10.26 -6.33
CA GLY A 19 13.83 9.93 -6.27
C GLY A 19 14.34 9.56 -4.88
N GLU A 20 13.51 9.60 -3.85
CA GLU A 20 13.90 9.20 -2.49
C GLU A 20 13.61 7.71 -2.26
N ALA A 21 14.41 7.08 -1.40
CA ALA A 21 14.13 5.74 -0.91
C ALA A 21 13.45 5.87 0.45
N VAL A 22 12.16 5.56 0.51
CA VAL A 22 11.37 5.63 1.73
C VAL A 22 11.00 4.22 2.17
N SER A 23 11.37 3.86 3.40
CA SER A 23 11.05 2.55 3.99
C SER A 23 9.82 2.68 4.88
N GLY A 24 8.85 1.79 4.73
CA GLY A 24 7.69 1.81 5.60
C GLY A 24 6.56 0.92 5.14
N VAL A 25 5.44 1.07 5.83
CA VAL A 25 4.18 0.42 5.51
C VAL A 25 3.23 1.47 4.96
N TYR A 26 2.54 1.17 3.88
CA TYR A 26 1.69 2.14 3.19
C TYR A 26 0.36 1.50 2.79
N ALA A 27 -0.67 2.34 2.71
CA ALA A 27 -2.00 1.94 2.29
C ALA A 27 -2.61 3.00 1.38
N LEU A 28 -3.32 2.57 0.37
CA LEU A 28 -4.03 3.45 -0.56
C LEU A 28 -5.53 3.25 -0.42
N PHE A 29 -6.25 4.36 -0.47
CA PHE A 29 -7.70 4.40 -0.35
C PHE A 29 -8.31 5.09 -1.54
N GLU A 30 -9.37 4.50 -2.09
CA GLU A 30 -10.27 5.15 -3.03
C GLU A 30 -11.54 5.49 -2.24
N SER A 31 -11.75 6.77 -1.95
CA SER A 31 -12.74 7.22 -0.97
C SER A 31 -12.45 6.57 0.39
N ASP A 32 -13.36 5.85 0.98
CA ASP A 32 -13.18 5.18 2.27
C ASP A 32 -12.72 3.73 2.15
N ASP A 33 -12.56 3.23 0.92
CA ASP A 33 -12.16 1.86 0.68
C ASP A 33 -10.64 1.72 0.59
N CYS A 34 -10.05 0.89 1.44
CA CYS A 34 -8.66 0.52 1.31
C CYS A 34 -8.50 -0.44 0.14
N VAL A 35 -7.77 -0.02 -0.89
CA VAL A 35 -7.58 -0.81 -2.12
C VAL A 35 -6.21 -1.46 -2.20
N PHE A 36 -5.24 -1.02 -1.40
CA PHE A 36 -3.89 -1.57 -1.41
C PHE A 36 -3.20 -1.38 -0.07
N VAL A 37 -2.50 -2.40 0.40
CA VAL A 37 -1.58 -2.33 1.54
C VAL A 37 -0.26 -2.94 1.12
N GLY A 38 0.84 -2.26 1.40
CA GLY A 38 2.17 -2.77 1.08
C GLY A 38 3.21 -2.36 2.11
N MET A 39 4.40 -2.93 1.96
CA MET A 39 5.56 -2.58 2.78
C MET A 39 6.84 -2.76 1.97
N GLY A 40 7.88 -2.07 2.37
CA GLY A 40 9.19 -2.25 1.75
C GLY A 40 10.12 -1.09 1.97
N ASN A 41 11.31 -1.20 1.39
CA ASN A 41 12.39 -0.23 1.51
C ASN A 41 12.35 0.86 0.43
N ASP A 42 11.46 0.72 -0.55
CA ASP A 42 11.28 1.70 -1.62
C ASP A 42 9.79 1.91 -1.89
N ALA A 43 9.13 2.60 -0.97
CA ALA A 43 7.71 2.87 -1.06
C ALA A 43 7.36 3.72 -2.29
N VAL A 44 8.23 4.65 -2.68
CA VAL A 44 7.98 5.54 -3.83
C VAL A 44 7.81 4.72 -5.11
N THR A 45 8.75 3.83 -5.40
CA THR A 45 8.68 2.98 -6.60
C THR A 45 7.46 2.05 -6.54
N ALA A 46 7.22 1.42 -5.40
CA ALA A 46 6.09 0.52 -5.23
C ALA A 46 4.74 1.22 -5.45
N LEU A 47 4.60 2.43 -4.91
CA LEU A 47 3.37 3.22 -5.07
C LEU A 47 3.19 3.72 -6.50
N GLN A 48 4.28 4.01 -7.21
CA GLN A 48 4.23 4.38 -8.64
C GLN A 48 3.78 3.19 -9.51
N GLU A 49 4.21 1.99 -9.20
CA GLU A 49 3.87 0.79 -9.97
C GLU A 49 2.37 0.48 -9.96
N VAL A 50 1.67 0.79 -8.88
CA VAL A 50 0.23 0.51 -8.78
C VAL A 50 -0.65 1.63 -9.34
N ARG A 51 -0.05 2.74 -9.78
CA ARG A 51 -0.78 3.92 -10.26
C ARG A 51 -1.83 3.60 -11.32
N LYS A 52 -1.51 2.71 -12.26
CA LYS A 52 -2.38 2.33 -13.37
C LYS A 52 -3.65 1.61 -12.93
N THR A 53 -3.65 1.05 -11.74
CA THR A 53 -4.78 0.28 -11.22
C THR A 53 -5.70 1.12 -10.34
N LEU A 54 -5.38 2.41 -10.16
CA LEU A 54 -6.08 3.31 -9.24
C LEU A 54 -7.04 4.21 -10.00
N GLY A 55 -8.14 4.54 -9.33
CA GLY A 55 -9.08 5.55 -9.82
C GLY A 55 -8.64 6.97 -9.47
N ALA A 56 -9.57 7.91 -9.52
CA ALA A 56 -9.36 9.29 -9.07
C ALA A 56 -9.51 9.36 -7.54
N ASP A 57 -9.07 10.47 -6.96
CA ASP A 57 -9.25 10.78 -5.53
C ASP A 57 -8.65 9.73 -4.59
N VAL A 58 -7.41 9.34 -4.88
CA VAL A 58 -6.68 8.38 -4.06
C VAL A 58 -6.00 9.10 -2.90
N SER A 59 -6.17 8.59 -1.69
CA SER A 59 -5.42 9.03 -0.52
C SER A 59 -4.44 7.96 -0.06
N LEU A 60 -3.38 8.41 0.60
CA LEU A 60 -2.28 7.58 1.08
C LEU A 60 -2.17 7.68 2.59
N LYS A 61 -1.96 6.53 3.23
CA LYS A 61 -1.49 6.48 4.61
C LYS A 61 -0.15 5.76 4.61
N ILE A 62 0.84 6.32 5.31
CA ILE A 62 2.18 5.73 5.36
C ILE A 62 2.75 5.89 6.76
N GLU A 63 3.44 4.85 7.23
CA GLU A 63 4.17 4.84 8.49
C GLU A 63 5.59 4.39 8.19
N GLU A 64 6.56 5.28 8.39
CA GLU A 64 7.96 5.02 8.08
C GLU A 64 8.63 4.19 9.17
N HIS A 65 9.38 3.18 8.76
CA HIS A 65 10.14 2.30 9.64
C HIS A 65 11.45 1.89 8.98
N ASP A 66 12.49 1.73 9.77
CA ASP A 66 13.81 1.32 9.28
C ASP A 66 14.05 -0.20 9.37
N GLY A 67 13.22 -0.92 10.10
CA GLY A 67 13.41 -2.35 10.36
C GLY A 67 12.35 -3.24 9.77
N ASP A 68 12.75 -4.31 9.09
CA ASP A 68 11.85 -5.26 8.45
C ASP A 68 10.91 -5.95 9.44
N GLY A 69 11.38 -6.23 10.66
CA GLY A 69 10.57 -6.87 11.68
C GLY A 69 9.37 -6.05 12.10
N VAL A 70 9.60 -4.74 12.33
CA VAL A 70 8.53 -3.80 12.70
C VAL A 70 7.59 -3.59 11.52
N MET A 71 8.14 -3.42 10.31
CA MET A 71 7.33 -3.28 9.10
C MET A 71 6.39 -4.47 8.90
N SER A 72 6.88 -5.69 9.10
CA SER A 72 6.08 -6.91 8.95
C SER A 72 4.91 -6.94 9.93
N LEU A 73 5.13 -6.54 11.17
CA LEU A 73 4.07 -6.48 12.18
C LEU A 73 3.01 -5.44 11.85
N VAL A 74 3.43 -4.25 11.46
CA VAL A 74 2.52 -3.16 11.08
C VAL A 74 1.76 -3.53 9.81
N PHE A 75 2.45 -4.10 8.83
CA PHE A 75 1.84 -4.55 7.58
C PHE A 75 0.73 -5.59 7.84
N GLY A 76 1.03 -6.60 8.66
CA GLY A 76 0.04 -7.62 9.03
C GLY A 76 -1.19 -7.02 9.70
N SER A 77 -0.98 -6.10 10.64
CA SER A 77 -2.06 -5.39 11.33
C SER A 77 -2.91 -4.56 10.35
N TRP A 78 -2.26 -3.80 9.47
CA TRP A 78 -2.96 -2.97 8.49
C TRP A 78 -3.73 -3.82 7.48
N LEU A 79 -3.14 -4.92 7.02
CA LEU A 79 -3.79 -5.83 6.08
C LEU A 79 -5.03 -6.47 6.72
N ASP A 80 -4.94 -6.87 7.98
CA ASP A 80 -6.10 -7.42 8.71
C ASP A 80 -7.23 -6.39 8.83
N GLU A 81 -6.91 -5.15 9.19
CA GLU A 81 -7.89 -4.07 9.27
C GLU A 81 -8.54 -3.79 7.91
N ALA A 82 -7.78 -3.91 6.82
CA ALA A 82 -8.23 -3.65 5.46
C ALA A 82 -8.90 -4.86 4.79
N SER A 83 -8.97 -6.00 5.47
CA SER A 83 -9.47 -7.26 4.90
C SER A 83 -10.64 -7.82 5.73
N PRO A 84 -11.74 -7.09 5.88
CA PRO A 84 -12.88 -7.58 6.65
C PRO A 84 -13.42 -8.89 6.06
N GLY A 85 -13.62 -9.88 6.94
CA GLY A 85 -14.06 -11.21 6.50
C GLY A 85 -13.03 -11.98 5.69
N GLY A 86 -11.76 -11.57 5.73
CA GLY A 86 -10.67 -12.22 4.99
C GLY A 86 -10.58 -11.82 3.52
N VAL A 87 -11.38 -10.86 3.07
CA VAL A 87 -11.33 -10.37 1.68
C VAL A 87 -10.22 -9.33 1.55
N ARG A 88 -9.22 -9.64 0.74
CA ARG A 88 -8.07 -8.75 0.52
C ARG A 88 -8.46 -7.48 -0.23
N PRO A 89 -7.73 -6.36 0.00
CA PRO A 89 -7.90 -5.17 -0.82
C PRO A 89 -7.74 -5.49 -2.31
N ARG A 90 -8.49 -4.80 -3.15
CA ARG A 90 -8.59 -5.08 -4.59
C ARG A 90 -7.23 -5.22 -5.29
N VAL A 91 -6.34 -4.26 -5.09
CA VAL A 91 -5.03 -4.26 -5.77
C VAL A 91 -4.14 -5.39 -5.24
N ASN A 92 -4.20 -5.69 -3.95
CA ASN A 92 -3.47 -6.83 -3.38
C ASN A 92 -3.91 -8.14 -4.03
N ALA A 93 -5.22 -8.34 -4.19
CA ALA A 93 -5.78 -9.53 -4.83
C ALA A 93 -5.37 -9.63 -6.30
N GLU A 94 -5.42 -8.52 -7.05
CA GLU A 94 -5.01 -8.47 -8.45
C GLU A 94 -3.53 -8.81 -8.63
N ARG A 95 -2.67 -8.27 -7.77
CA ARG A 95 -1.22 -8.56 -7.83
C ARG A 95 -0.90 -10.01 -7.47
N ALA A 96 -1.62 -10.60 -6.51
CA ALA A 96 -1.46 -12.00 -6.17
C ALA A 96 -1.87 -12.90 -7.34
N ALA A 97 -2.97 -12.59 -8.01
CA ALA A 97 -3.44 -13.32 -9.19
C ALA A 97 -2.45 -13.20 -10.36
N ALA A 98 -1.89 -12.01 -10.58
CA ALA A 98 -0.89 -11.78 -11.62
C ALA A 98 0.39 -12.58 -11.36
N ARG A 99 0.85 -12.67 -10.11
CA ARG A 99 2.01 -13.49 -9.75
C ARG A 99 1.75 -14.98 -9.96
N ALA A 100 0.57 -15.45 -9.60
CA ALA A 100 0.18 -16.84 -9.83
C ALA A 100 0.16 -17.17 -11.33
N ALA A 101 -0.41 -16.30 -12.16
CA ALA A 101 -0.43 -16.47 -13.61
C ALA A 101 0.99 -16.47 -14.20
N ALA A 102 1.88 -15.60 -13.72
CA ALA A 102 3.26 -15.53 -14.20
C ALA A 102 4.09 -16.79 -13.91
N ARG A 103 3.65 -17.62 -12.95
CA ARG A 103 4.31 -18.91 -12.65
C ARG A 103 3.95 -20.03 -13.62
N GLY A 104 3.09 -19.78 -14.59
CA GLY A 104 2.75 -20.74 -15.63
C GLY A 104 1.76 -21.83 -15.22
N PHE A 105 0.95 -21.57 -14.25
CA PHE A 105 -0.07 -22.51 -13.77
C PHE A 105 -1.45 -22.14 -14.27
#